data_2dbc87aeaaffef0d28fff64c690ae206
#
_entry.id   2dbc87aeaaffef0d28fff64c690ae206
#
_cell.length_a   1.000
_cell.length_b   1.000
_cell.length_c   1.000
_cell.angle_alpha   90.00
_cell.angle_beta   90.00
_cell.angle_gamma   90.00
#
_symmetry.space_group_name_H-M   'P 1'
#
loop_
_entity.id
_entity.type
_entity.pdbx_description
1 polymer ?
#
loop_
_entity_poly.entity_id
_entity_poly.type
_entity_poly.pdbx_seq_one_letter_code
_entity_poly.pdbx_strand_id
1 'polypeptide(L)'
;MRPLNSTLQFIAIFKLYAVRIFSFVTLFLLLNTIHAQGQIDTANVQAPISKFEIGVAGGLTVNKFSSGQPQTGTNTGYDAGLLLTYNVYKQWSIQLEASFTQQGGQLLTFKDDTRYGLPESFTTKNVKNSSVHLNSLNIPLLLRYTIPIKKDWKPALYIGGSYAYNFNVIERYQKTGNLLPGEDIITTVTDSENVTSRYNRDRLNLIVGADLRLPLFSNVKLLLDFRYMAGATPAYENYSYMEKIGFGSEIKSNSFIAKLGLIIPVQ
;
A
#
# COMPACT_ATOMS: atom_id res chain seq x y z
N MET A 1 2.29 38.24 -11.54
CA MET A 1 1.41 37.07 -11.32
C MET A 1 2.29 35.83 -11.23
N ARG A 2 2.38 35.19 -10.07
CA ARG A 2 3.16 33.95 -9.90
C ARG A 2 2.26 32.78 -10.31
N PRO A 3 2.71 31.82 -11.12
CA PRO A 3 1.92 30.66 -11.45
C PRO A 3 1.70 29.83 -10.17
N LEU A 4 0.45 29.53 -9.86
CA LEU A 4 0.11 28.61 -8.77
C LEU A 4 0.75 27.24 -9.05
N ASN A 5 1.46 26.75 -8.05
CA ASN A 5 2.23 25.52 -8.08
C ASN A 5 1.37 24.34 -8.58
N SER A 6 1.76 23.72 -9.68
CA SER A 6 1.09 22.58 -10.31
C SER A 6 0.84 21.40 -9.33
N THR A 7 1.67 21.27 -8.32
CA THR A 7 1.55 20.27 -7.25
C THR A 7 0.33 20.51 -6.35
N LEU A 8 0.00 21.75 -6.05
CA LEU A 8 -1.18 22.10 -5.24
C LEU A 8 -2.48 21.83 -6.00
N GLN A 9 -2.49 22.07 -7.31
CA GLN A 9 -3.62 21.74 -8.17
C GLN A 9 -3.83 20.23 -8.26
N PHE A 10 -2.76 19.44 -8.39
CA PHE A 10 -2.84 17.96 -8.46
C PHE A 10 -3.38 17.36 -7.14
N ILE A 11 -2.92 17.87 -5.99
CA ILE A 11 -3.40 17.42 -4.67
C ILE A 11 -4.87 17.80 -4.46
N ALA A 12 -5.29 18.99 -4.90
CA ALA A 12 -6.68 19.42 -4.80
C ALA A 12 -7.59 18.57 -5.70
N ILE A 13 -7.16 18.27 -6.92
CA ILE A 13 -7.87 17.42 -7.86
C ILE A 13 -7.97 15.98 -7.30
N PHE A 14 -6.88 15.42 -6.79
CA PHE A 14 -6.89 14.07 -6.21
C PHE A 14 -7.79 13.96 -4.97
N LYS A 15 -7.76 14.95 -4.07
CA LYS A 15 -8.70 15.02 -2.92
C LYS A 15 -10.16 15.09 -3.40
N LEU A 16 -10.44 15.87 -4.42
CA LEU A 16 -11.80 16.02 -4.97
C LEU A 16 -12.31 14.71 -5.58
N TYR A 17 -11.46 13.98 -6.32
CA TYR A 17 -11.81 12.67 -6.88
C TYR A 17 -11.95 11.59 -5.80
N ALA A 18 -11.08 11.56 -4.81
CA ALA A 18 -11.16 10.62 -3.70
C ALA A 18 -12.46 10.81 -2.89
N VAL A 19 -12.85 12.06 -2.61
CA VAL A 19 -14.11 12.38 -1.93
C VAL A 19 -15.31 11.99 -2.80
N ARG A 20 -15.27 12.23 -4.11
CA ARG A 20 -16.35 11.84 -5.03
C ARG A 20 -16.51 10.34 -5.15
N ILE A 21 -15.40 9.59 -5.27
CA ILE A 21 -15.42 8.12 -5.31
C ILE A 21 -15.97 7.57 -4.00
N PHE A 22 -15.51 8.08 -2.86
CA PHE A 22 -16.00 7.67 -1.54
C PHE A 22 -17.49 7.99 -1.37
N SER A 23 -17.95 9.18 -1.77
CA SER A 23 -19.36 9.57 -1.74
C SER A 23 -20.22 8.70 -2.67
N PHE A 24 -19.70 8.34 -3.85
CA PHE A 24 -20.42 7.47 -4.79
C PHE A 24 -20.56 6.04 -4.27
N VAL A 25 -19.49 5.49 -3.65
CA VAL A 25 -19.53 4.18 -3.00
C VAL A 25 -20.48 4.18 -1.81
N THR A 26 -20.46 5.24 -0.98
CA THR A 26 -21.35 5.38 0.18
C THR A 26 -22.81 5.52 -0.27
N LEU A 27 -23.09 6.32 -1.29
CA LEU A 27 -24.43 6.48 -1.86
C LEU A 27 -24.92 5.18 -2.51
N PHE A 28 -24.06 4.46 -3.22
CA PHE A 28 -24.40 3.16 -3.81
C PHE A 28 -24.70 2.10 -2.74
N LEU A 29 -23.97 2.09 -1.64
CA LEU A 29 -24.23 1.22 -0.49
C LEU A 29 -25.55 1.58 0.20
N LEU A 30 -25.84 2.88 0.40
CA LEU A 30 -27.08 3.37 1.00
C LEU A 30 -28.31 3.07 0.12
N LEU A 31 -28.21 3.25 -1.18
CA LEU A 31 -29.31 2.95 -2.11
C LEU A 31 -29.66 1.45 -2.12
N ASN A 32 -28.69 0.57 -1.90
CA ASN A 32 -28.95 -0.88 -1.81
C ASN A 32 -29.53 -1.30 -0.46
N THR A 33 -29.32 -0.55 0.64
CA THR A 33 -29.93 -0.84 1.95
C THR A 33 -31.41 -0.47 2.01
N ILE A 34 -31.83 0.57 1.28
CA ILE A 34 -33.25 1.00 1.24
C ILE A 34 -34.13 -0.02 0.50
N HIS A 35 -33.60 -0.76 -0.46
CA HIS A 35 -34.34 -1.83 -1.16
C HIS A 35 -34.42 -3.16 -0.39
N ALA A 36 -33.70 -3.30 0.73
CA ALA A 36 -33.62 -4.56 1.49
C ALA A 36 -34.71 -4.72 2.59
N GLN A 37 -35.60 -3.75 2.80
CA GLN A 37 -36.62 -3.78 3.87
C GLN A 37 -37.94 -4.45 3.47
N GLY A 38 -38.06 -5.03 2.29
CA GLY A 38 -39.29 -5.70 1.84
C GLY A 38 -39.10 -7.17 1.53
N GLN A 39 -39.51 -8.03 2.44
CA GLN A 39 -39.83 -9.46 2.36
C GLN A 39 -38.92 -10.36 3.20
N ILE A 40 -39.46 -10.78 4.34
CA ILE A 40 -39.04 -11.98 5.06
C ILE A 40 -39.71 -13.17 4.38
N ASP A 41 -39.00 -13.82 3.46
CA ASP A 41 -39.37 -15.12 2.94
C ASP A 41 -38.50 -16.22 3.57
N THR A 42 -39.14 -17.06 4.37
CA THR A 42 -38.61 -18.23 5.07
C THR A 42 -38.47 -19.42 4.15
N ALA A 43 -37.61 -19.34 3.15
CA ALA A 43 -37.20 -20.53 2.38
C ALA A 43 -35.93 -20.23 1.60
N ASN A 44 -34.79 -20.24 2.28
CA ASN A 44 -33.52 -20.35 1.62
C ASN A 44 -32.66 -21.34 2.40
N VAL A 45 -32.63 -22.58 1.95
CA VAL A 45 -31.58 -23.56 2.27
C VAL A 45 -30.29 -22.98 1.71
N GLN A 46 -29.64 -22.13 2.50
CA GLN A 46 -28.29 -21.67 2.18
C GLN A 46 -27.40 -22.91 2.10
N ALA A 47 -26.79 -23.12 0.95
CA ALA A 47 -25.71 -24.09 0.80
C ALA A 47 -24.72 -23.91 1.98
N PRO A 48 -24.24 -25.01 2.59
CA PRO A 48 -23.40 -24.94 3.77
C PRO A 48 -22.22 -24.02 3.48
N ILE A 49 -22.08 -22.97 4.26
CA ILE A 49 -20.95 -22.03 4.13
C ILE A 49 -19.70 -22.84 4.44
N SER A 50 -18.84 -23.02 3.44
CA SER A 50 -17.54 -23.66 3.67
C SER A 50 -16.81 -22.98 4.82
N LYS A 51 -16.32 -23.79 5.74
CA LYS A 51 -15.66 -23.31 6.96
C LYS A 51 -14.34 -22.59 6.66
N PHE A 52 -13.65 -23.08 5.60
CA PHE A 52 -12.39 -22.54 5.15
C PHE A 52 -12.44 -22.15 3.66
N GLU A 53 -11.76 -21.09 3.32
CA GLU A 53 -11.51 -20.68 1.93
C GLU A 53 -10.02 -20.39 1.80
N ILE A 54 -9.41 -20.88 0.74
CA ILE A 54 -8.02 -20.59 0.38
C ILE A 54 -7.98 -19.83 -0.95
N GLY A 55 -6.97 -19.02 -1.13
CA GLY A 55 -6.85 -18.27 -2.37
C GLY A 55 -5.45 -17.74 -2.61
N VAL A 56 -5.30 -17.22 -3.81
CA VAL A 56 -4.12 -16.49 -4.27
C VAL A 56 -4.55 -15.11 -4.74
N ALA A 57 -3.78 -14.09 -4.44
CA ALA A 57 -4.07 -12.73 -4.89
C ALA A 57 -2.77 -11.98 -5.22
N GLY A 58 -2.86 -11.09 -6.20
CA GLY A 58 -1.75 -10.22 -6.56
C GLY A 58 -2.26 -8.88 -7.07
N GLY A 59 -1.44 -7.85 -6.96
CA GLY A 59 -1.83 -6.51 -7.35
C GLY A 59 -0.73 -5.47 -7.24
N LEU A 60 -1.15 -4.23 -7.35
CA LEU A 60 -0.27 -3.07 -7.35
C LEU A 60 -0.38 -2.31 -6.02
N THR A 61 0.72 -1.73 -5.61
CA THR A 61 0.79 -0.83 -4.47
C THR A 61 1.19 0.57 -4.90
N VAL A 62 0.55 1.58 -4.32
CA VAL A 62 0.98 2.98 -4.40
C VAL A 62 1.43 3.40 -3.01
N ASN A 63 2.70 3.71 -2.88
CA ASN A 63 3.36 3.85 -1.60
C ASN A 63 3.84 5.28 -1.39
N LYS A 64 3.81 5.73 -0.13
CA LYS A 64 4.34 7.03 0.28
C LYS A 64 4.88 6.93 1.70
N PHE A 65 5.99 7.60 1.97
CA PHE A 65 6.42 7.82 3.34
C PHE A 65 5.53 8.82 4.08
N SER A 66 5.53 8.79 5.40
CA SER A 66 4.65 9.60 6.25
C SER A 66 4.70 11.10 5.91
N SER A 67 3.56 11.75 6.10
CA SER A 67 3.34 13.15 5.72
C SER A 67 4.09 14.18 6.58
N GLY A 68 4.68 13.78 7.70
CA GLY A 68 5.50 14.67 8.55
C GLY A 68 6.81 15.09 7.89
N GLN A 69 7.08 14.60 6.69
CA GLN A 69 8.30 14.90 5.96
C GLN A 69 8.02 15.80 4.76
N PRO A 70 8.79 16.87 4.53
CA PRO A 70 8.58 17.73 3.38
C PRO A 70 8.88 16.97 2.09
N GLN A 71 8.07 17.21 1.05
CA GLN A 71 8.30 16.81 -0.34
C GLN A 71 8.52 15.30 -0.59
N THR A 72 7.99 14.41 0.25
CA THR A 72 8.01 12.97 -0.07
C THR A 72 7.05 12.68 -1.23
N GLY A 73 7.56 12.01 -2.26
CA GLY A 73 6.77 11.55 -3.39
C GLY A 73 6.24 10.14 -3.20
N THR A 74 5.42 9.71 -4.14
CA THR A 74 4.92 8.33 -4.20
C THR A 74 5.81 7.47 -5.08
N ASN A 75 5.89 6.17 -4.77
CA ASN A 75 6.38 5.16 -5.69
C ASN A 75 5.33 4.04 -5.87
N THR A 76 5.49 3.24 -6.90
CA THR A 76 4.68 2.06 -7.16
C THR A 76 5.45 0.80 -6.81
N GLY A 77 4.73 -0.21 -6.38
CA GLY A 77 5.24 -1.53 -6.10
C GLY A 77 4.18 -2.59 -6.38
N TYR A 78 4.35 -3.77 -5.83
CA TYR A 78 3.43 -4.89 -6.00
C TYR A 78 3.24 -5.65 -4.70
N ASP A 79 2.13 -6.38 -4.62
CA ASP A 79 1.79 -7.31 -3.54
C ASP A 79 1.29 -8.60 -4.18
N ALA A 80 1.81 -9.74 -3.74
CA ALA A 80 1.36 -11.04 -4.22
C ALA A 80 1.51 -12.09 -3.13
N GLY A 81 0.49 -12.93 -2.94
CA GLY A 81 0.52 -13.92 -1.86
C GLY A 81 -0.66 -14.85 -1.82
N LEU A 82 -0.68 -15.61 -0.74
CA LEU A 82 -1.70 -16.58 -0.38
C LEU A 82 -2.61 -15.99 0.68
N LEU A 83 -3.86 -16.43 0.71
CA LEU A 83 -4.82 -16.09 1.74
C LEU A 83 -5.58 -17.33 2.22
N LEU A 84 -5.87 -17.36 3.51
CA LEU A 84 -6.70 -18.35 4.17
C LEU A 84 -7.78 -17.59 4.93
N THR A 85 -9.06 -17.86 4.64
CA THR A 85 -10.20 -17.29 5.35
C THR A 85 -10.88 -18.39 6.15
N TYR A 86 -11.12 -18.13 7.44
CA TYR A 86 -11.92 -18.96 8.34
C TYR A 86 -13.24 -18.25 8.63
N ASN A 87 -14.35 -18.83 8.22
CA ASN A 87 -15.69 -18.32 8.47
C ASN A 87 -16.11 -18.70 9.91
N VAL A 88 -16.10 -17.71 10.82
CA VAL A 88 -16.34 -17.93 12.27
C VAL A 88 -17.83 -18.05 12.55
N TYR A 89 -18.60 -17.04 12.14
CA TYR A 89 -20.03 -16.98 12.43
C TYR A 89 -20.76 -16.07 11.45
N LYS A 90 -21.76 -16.58 10.76
CA LYS A 90 -22.62 -15.83 9.81
C LYS A 90 -21.80 -14.94 8.85
N GLN A 91 -21.72 -13.65 9.15
CA GLN A 91 -21.04 -12.63 8.33
C GLN A 91 -19.58 -12.41 8.72
N TRP A 92 -19.14 -12.94 9.86
CA TRP A 92 -17.81 -12.71 10.40
C TRP A 92 -16.82 -13.79 9.99
N SER A 93 -15.67 -13.37 9.52
CA SER A 93 -14.56 -14.25 9.19
C SER A 93 -13.22 -13.65 9.62
N ILE A 94 -12.25 -14.51 9.86
CA ILE A 94 -10.85 -14.16 10.08
C ILE A 94 -10.08 -14.55 8.83
N GLN A 95 -9.26 -13.63 8.33
CA GLN A 95 -8.41 -13.88 7.16
C GLN A 95 -6.96 -13.70 7.56
N LEU A 96 -6.17 -14.74 7.30
CA LEU A 96 -4.71 -14.75 7.42
C LEU A 96 -4.12 -14.72 6.02
N GLU A 97 -3.12 -13.89 5.82
CA GLU A 97 -2.41 -13.83 4.53
C GLU A 97 -0.91 -14.04 4.75
N ALA A 98 -0.21 -14.45 3.69
CA ALA A 98 1.23 -14.42 3.60
C ALA A 98 1.58 -13.89 2.20
N SER A 99 2.13 -12.69 2.12
CA SER A 99 2.40 -12.03 0.86
C SER A 99 3.80 -11.44 0.80
N PHE A 100 4.35 -11.44 -0.41
CA PHE A 100 5.46 -10.59 -0.76
C PHE A 100 4.91 -9.21 -1.10
N THR A 101 5.40 -8.18 -0.38
CA THR A 101 4.92 -6.80 -0.57
C THR A 101 6.08 -5.86 -0.79
N GLN A 102 6.01 -5.05 -1.84
CA GLN A 102 6.94 -3.96 -2.09
C GLN A 102 6.27 -2.63 -1.70
N GLN A 103 6.82 -2.01 -0.65
CA GLN A 103 6.40 -0.71 -0.11
C GLN A 103 7.50 0.34 -0.32
N GLY A 104 7.33 1.53 0.26
CA GLY A 104 8.37 2.57 0.30
C GLY A 104 7.84 3.95 -0.03
N GLY A 105 8.61 4.72 -0.80
CA GLY A 105 8.29 6.08 -1.19
C GLY A 105 9.50 6.80 -1.78
N GLN A 106 9.31 8.06 -2.12
CA GLN A 106 10.42 8.92 -2.52
C GLN A 106 10.97 9.65 -1.29
N LEU A 107 12.30 9.78 -1.22
CA LEU A 107 12.99 10.56 -0.21
C LEU A 107 13.45 11.89 -0.79
N LEU A 108 13.59 12.88 0.10
CA LEU A 108 14.34 14.09 -0.22
C LEU A 108 15.83 13.77 -0.22
N THR A 109 16.54 14.34 -1.17
CA THR A 109 17.99 14.39 -1.20
C THR A 109 18.48 15.64 -0.49
N PHE A 110 19.33 15.49 0.52
CA PHE A 110 19.87 16.60 1.30
C PHE A 110 21.35 16.80 1.01
N LYS A 111 21.79 18.06 1.13
CA LYS A 111 23.16 18.47 0.77
C LYS A 111 24.27 17.71 1.52
N ASP A 112 24.01 17.29 2.73
CA ASP A 112 25.02 16.67 3.61
C ASP A 112 24.95 15.15 3.59
N ASP A 113 24.29 14.59 2.58
CA ASP A 113 24.09 13.16 2.52
C ASP A 113 25.27 12.47 1.83
N THR A 114 26.26 12.08 2.62
CA THR A 114 27.45 11.34 2.18
C THR A 114 27.17 9.87 1.84
N ARG A 115 25.92 9.43 1.94
CA ARG A 115 25.49 8.02 1.72
C ARG A 115 25.83 7.49 0.33
N TYR A 116 25.95 8.37 -0.65
CA TYR A 116 26.04 7.94 -2.04
C TYR A 116 27.48 7.67 -2.52
N GLY A 117 28.48 7.79 -1.65
CA GLY A 117 29.89 7.52 -2.03
C GLY A 117 30.35 8.31 -3.27
N LEU A 118 29.77 9.49 -3.47
CA LEU A 118 30.03 10.32 -4.64
C LEU A 118 31.34 11.08 -4.45
N PRO A 119 32.11 11.34 -5.55
CA PRO A 119 33.22 12.28 -5.52
C PRO A 119 32.78 13.67 -5.01
N GLU A 120 33.69 14.44 -4.45
CA GLU A 120 33.41 15.79 -3.93
C GLU A 120 32.80 16.73 -4.99
N SER A 121 33.03 16.48 -6.27
CA SER A 121 32.41 17.19 -7.39
C SER A 121 30.89 16.94 -7.51
N PHE A 122 30.38 15.86 -6.94
CA PHE A 122 28.97 15.53 -6.87
C PHE A 122 28.41 15.99 -5.55
N THR A 123 27.86 17.19 -5.54
CA THR A 123 27.07 17.64 -4.40
C THR A 123 25.70 16.96 -4.42
N THR A 124 25.07 16.79 -3.27
CA THR A 124 23.70 16.24 -3.16
C THR A 124 22.66 17.04 -3.95
N LYS A 125 22.96 18.25 -4.41
CA LYS A 125 22.15 18.99 -5.38
C LYS A 125 21.98 18.23 -6.70
N ASN A 126 22.90 17.32 -7.02
CA ASN A 126 22.96 16.59 -8.26
C ASN A 126 22.29 15.20 -8.18
N VAL A 127 21.85 14.79 -7.00
CA VAL A 127 21.06 13.57 -6.81
C VAL A 127 19.58 13.91 -6.88
N LYS A 128 18.86 13.27 -7.77
CA LYS A 128 17.42 13.47 -8.00
C LYS A 128 16.69 12.13 -8.00
N ASN A 129 15.37 12.22 -7.84
CA ASN A 129 14.46 11.07 -7.98
C ASN A 129 14.84 9.88 -7.09
N SER A 130 15.32 10.14 -5.86
CA SER A 130 15.58 9.05 -4.91
C SER A 130 14.27 8.37 -4.52
N SER A 131 14.17 7.07 -4.80
CA SER A 131 13.03 6.23 -4.42
C SER A 131 13.53 5.00 -3.67
N VAL A 132 12.87 4.70 -2.56
CA VAL A 132 13.17 3.54 -1.73
C VAL A 132 12.11 2.47 -1.91
N HIS A 133 12.54 1.25 -2.16
CA HIS A 133 11.72 0.06 -2.30
C HIS A 133 12.02 -0.89 -1.12
N LEU A 134 11.03 -1.04 -0.23
CA LEU A 134 11.05 -1.95 0.91
C LEU A 134 10.44 -3.28 0.47
N ASN A 135 11.26 -4.27 0.19
CA ASN A 135 10.81 -5.63 -0.14
C ASN A 135 10.63 -6.43 1.14
N SER A 136 9.42 -6.85 1.43
CA SER A 136 9.06 -7.50 2.68
C SER A 136 8.19 -8.74 2.49
N LEU A 137 8.36 -9.71 3.40
CA LEU A 137 7.36 -10.72 3.68
C LEU A 137 6.36 -10.10 4.65
N ASN A 138 5.10 -10.04 4.26
CA ASN A 138 4.02 -9.42 5.03
C ASN A 138 2.98 -10.48 5.42
N ILE A 139 2.58 -10.47 6.70
CA ILE A 139 1.64 -11.44 7.28
C ILE A 139 0.47 -10.67 7.89
N PRO A 140 -0.56 -10.34 7.09
CA PRO A 140 -1.79 -9.72 7.56
C PRO A 140 -2.69 -10.69 8.34
N LEU A 141 -3.29 -10.19 9.43
CA LEU A 141 -4.39 -10.83 10.14
C LEU A 141 -5.56 -9.85 10.17
N LEU A 142 -6.68 -10.23 9.54
CA LEU A 142 -7.81 -9.36 9.26
C LEU A 142 -9.09 -9.93 9.87
N LEU A 143 -9.85 -9.09 10.54
CA LEU A 143 -11.24 -9.35 10.92
C LEU A 143 -12.13 -8.78 9.80
N ARG A 144 -12.90 -9.65 9.17
CA ARG A 144 -13.68 -9.36 7.98
C ARG A 144 -15.16 -9.52 8.26
N TYR A 145 -15.97 -8.54 7.85
CA TYR A 145 -17.43 -8.56 7.92
C TYR A 145 -18.02 -8.54 6.51
N THR A 146 -18.70 -9.61 6.13
CA THR A 146 -19.41 -9.72 4.85
C THR A 146 -20.78 -9.07 4.98
N ILE A 147 -21.05 -8.10 4.11
CA ILE A 147 -22.33 -7.39 4.07
C ILE A 147 -23.40 -8.34 3.51
N PRO A 148 -24.48 -8.63 4.26
CA PRO A 148 -25.52 -9.56 3.81
C PRO A 148 -26.38 -8.91 2.73
N ILE A 149 -26.16 -9.31 1.49
CA ILE A 149 -26.99 -8.92 0.34
C ILE A 149 -27.56 -10.16 -0.33
N LYS A 150 -28.76 -10.02 -0.94
CA LYS A 150 -29.48 -11.14 -1.61
C LYS A 150 -28.87 -11.52 -2.99
N LYS A 151 -27.67 -11.05 -3.33
CA LYS A 151 -26.98 -11.34 -4.60
C LYS A 151 -25.83 -12.33 -4.39
N ASP A 152 -25.40 -12.96 -5.45
CA ASP A 152 -24.29 -13.92 -5.44
C ASP A 152 -22.93 -13.27 -5.16
N TRP A 153 -22.79 -11.98 -5.44
CA TRP A 153 -21.60 -11.21 -5.10
C TRP A 153 -21.60 -10.80 -3.62
N LYS A 154 -20.46 -10.92 -2.95
CA LYS A 154 -20.35 -10.73 -1.50
C LYS A 154 -19.32 -9.65 -1.18
N PRO A 155 -19.77 -8.39 -0.99
CA PRO A 155 -18.90 -7.32 -0.52
C PRO A 155 -18.60 -7.52 0.96
N ALA A 156 -17.40 -7.13 1.37
CA ALA A 156 -17.02 -7.14 2.77
C ALA A 156 -16.14 -5.94 3.11
N LEU A 157 -16.18 -5.56 4.36
CA LEU A 157 -15.26 -4.62 4.99
C LEU A 157 -14.38 -5.38 5.96
N TYR A 158 -13.16 -4.92 6.15
CA TYR A 158 -12.26 -5.54 7.11
C TYR A 158 -11.30 -4.52 7.72
N ILE A 159 -10.82 -4.90 8.90
CA ILE A 159 -9.79 -4.18 9.64
C ILE A 159 -8.83 -5.20 10.23
N GLY A 160 -7.59 -4.82 10.41
CA GLY A 160 -6.60 -5.68 11.04
C GLY A 160 -5.22 -5.06 11.13
N GLY A 161 -4.26 -5.91 11.34
CA GLY A 161 -2.85 -5.55 11.38
C GLY A 161 -2.01 -6.50 10.57
N SER A 162 -0.78 -6.12 10.30
CA SER A 162 0.21 -7.02 9.72
C SER A 162 1.57 -6.84 10.34
N TYR A 163 2.31 -7.96 10.39
CA TYR A 163 3.72 -7.99 10.62
C TYR A 163 4.43 -8.07 9.26
N ALA A 164 5.41 -7.20 9.04
CA ALA A 164 6.21 -7.16 7.81
C ALA A 164 7.70 -7.28 8.14
N TYR A 165 8.38 -8.24 7.52
CA TYR A 165 9.82 -8.43 7.62
C TYR A 165 10.51 -7.95 6.35
N ASN A 166 11.28 -6.87 6.43
CA ASN A 166 12.07 -6.32 5.34
C ASN A 166 13.34 -7.16 5.12
N PHE A 167 13.39 -7.96 4.09
CA PHE A 167 14.57 -8.77 3.78
C PHE A 167 15.51 -8.05 2.79
N ASN A 168 15.01 -7.08 2.01
CA ASN A 168 15.83 -6.33 1.07
C ASN A 168 15.25 -4.92 0.86
N VAL A 169 16.07 -3.89 1.04
CA VAL A 169 15.71 -2.49 0.80
C VAL A 169 16.65 -1.92 -0.24
N ILE A 170 16.07 -1.45 -1.35
CA ILE A 170 16.82 -0.90 -2.49
C ILE A 170 16.46 0.59 -2.64
N GLU A 171 17.46 1.42 -2.62
CA GLU A 171 17.36 2.83 -2.98
C GLU A 171 17.80 3.01 -4.44
N ARG A 172 16.95 3.63 -5.26
CA ARG A 172 17.24 4.00 -6.65
C ARG A 172 17.29 5.49 -6.75
N TYR A 173 18.29 6.03 -7.44
CA TYR A 173 18.49 7.46 -7.60
C TYR A 173 19.15 7.81 -8.92
N GLN A 174 19.06 9.08 -9.32
CA GLN A 174 19.75 9.62 -10.47
C GLN A 174 20.85 10.58 -10.00
N LYS A 175 22.05 10.40 -10.52
CA LYS A 175 23.19 11.27 -10.32
C LYS A 175 23.39 12.11 -11.57
N THR A 176 23.54 13.41 -11.42
CA THR A 176 23.88 14.32 -12.53
C THR A 176 25.13 15.08 -12.15
N GLY A 177 26.13 15.04 -12.99
CA GLY A 177 27.36 15.78 -12.73
C GLY A 177 28.47 15.43 -13.69
N ASN A 178 29.62 16.01 -13.46
CA ASN A 178 30.84 15.76 -14.21
C ASN A 178 31.50 14.48 -13.66
N LEU A 179 31.44 13.38 -14.42
CA LEU A 179 31.97 12.10 -14.01
C LEU A 179 33.50 12.02 -14.20
N LEU A 180 34.07 12.87 -15.03
CA LEU A 180 35.50 12.92 -15.32
C LEU A 180 36.08 14.25 -14.86
N PRO A 181 37.08 14.28 -13.98
CA PRO A 181 37.77 15.50 -13.61
C PRO A 181 38.38 16.18 -14.85
N GLY A 182 38.01 17.44 -15.07
CA GLY A 182 38.56 18.25 -16.20
C GLY A 182 37.77 18.27 -17.50
N GLU A 183 36.61 17.58 -17.56
CA GLU A 183 35.72 17.66 -18.72
C GLU A 183 34.40 18.37 -18.37
N ASP A 184 33.92 19.28 -19.18
CA ASP A 184 32.65 20.00 -19.02
C ASP A 184 31.41 19.16 -19.45
N ILE A 185 31.53 17.84 -19.41
CA ILE A 185 30.46 16.94 -19.86
C ILE A 185 29.58 16.55 -18.67
N ILE A 186 28.40 17.15 -18.60
CA ILE A 186 27.39 16.80 -17.59
C ILE A 186 26.66 15.51 -18.02
N THR A 187 26.81 14.47 -17.24
CA THR A 187 26.17 13.18 -17.49
C THR A 187 25.16 12.85 -16.40
N THR A 188 24.03 12.23 -16.75
CA THR A 188 23.07 11.69 -15.80
C THR A 188 23.13 10.16 -15.80
N VAL A 189 23.40 9.59 -14.64
CA VAL A 189 23.47 8.14 -14.44
C VAL A 189 22.41 7.72 -13.43
N THR A 190 21.70 6.64 -13.74
CA THR A 190 20.79 5.99 -12.78
C THR A 190 21.56 4.88 -12.07
N ASP A 191 21.48 4.86 -10.76
CA ASP A 191 22.18 3.89 -9.92
C ASP A 191 21.24 3.35 -8.82
N SER A 192 21.63 2.24 -8.20
CA SER A 192 20.87 1.62 -7.12
C SER A 192 21.79 1.06 -6.04
N GLU A 193 21.41 1.24 -4.79
CA GLU A 193 22.16 0.78 -3.62
C GLU A 193 21.29 -0.10 -2.73
N ASN A 194 21.86 -1.15 -2.17
CA ASN A 194 21.21 -1.92 -1.12
C ASN A 194 21.45 -1.24 0.23
N VAL A 195 20.37 -0.72 0.79
CA VAL A 195 20.38 0.04 2.06
C VAL A 195 19.65 -0.67 3.19
N THR A 196 19.52 -1.99 3.11
CA THR A 196 18.77 -2.82 4.08
C THR A 196 19.23 -2.59 5.53
N SER A 197 20.51 -2.37 5.76
CA SER A 197 21.06 -2.14 7.11
C SER A 197 20.64 -0.80 7.73
N ARG A 198 20.12 0.13 6.93
CA ARG A 198 19.66 1.46 7.39
C ARG A 198 18.18 1.48 7.77
N TYR A 199 17.44 0.42 7.44
CA TYR A 199 15.99 0.33 7.64
C TYR A 199 15.64 -0.75 8.67
N ASN A 200 14.58 -0.49 9.43
CA ASN A 200 14.06 -1.47 10.37
C ASN A 200 13.57 -2.70 9.62
N ARG A 201 14.04 -3.87 10.05
CA ARG A 201 13.63 -5.14 9.45
C ARG A 201 12.21 -5.50 9.84
N ASP A 202 11.86 -5.27 11.10
CA ASP A 202 10.58 -5.66 11.69
C ASP A 202 9.65 -4.46 11.72
N ARG A 203 8.48 -4.59 11.10
CA ARG A 203 7.49 -3.51 11.05
C ARG A 203 6.09 -4.02 11.34
N LEU A 204 5.32 -3.20 12.02
CA LEU A 204 3.89 -3.39 12.22
C LEU A 204 3.12 -2.38 11.38
N ASN A 205 2.01 -2.84 10.79
CA ASN A 205 1.12 -1.99 10.03
C ASN A 205 -0.32 -2.19 10.50
N LEU A 206 -1.15 -1.16 10.36
CA LEU A 206 -2.59 -1.22 10.48
C LEU A 206 -3.20 -1.30 9.08
N ILE A 207 -4.26 -2.08 8.92
CA ILE A 207 -4.91 -2.32 7.64
C ILE A 207 -6.41 -2.05 7.79
N VAL A 208 -6.96 -1.31 6.83
CA VAL A 208 -8.40 -1.17 6.63
C VAL A 208 -8.69 -1.32 5.14
N GLY A 209 -9.78 -2.00 4.80
CA GLY A 209 -10.11 -2.21 3.39
C GLY A 209 -11.48 -2.78 3.15
N ALA A 210 -11.74 -3.02 1.87
CA ALA A 210 -12.95 -3.64 1.38
C ALA A 210 -12.61 -4.65 0.30
N ASP A 211 -13.34 -5.75 0.28
CA ASP A 211 -13.25 -6.72 -0.81
C ASP A 211 -14.62 -7.04 -1.40
N LEU A 212 -14.58 -7.54 -2.63
CA LEU A 212 -15.73 -8.06 -3.33
C LEU A 212 -15.38 -9.45 -3.88
N ARG A 213 -16.19 -10.44 -3.52
CA ARG A 213 -16.07 -11.82 -4.01
C ARG A 213 -17.20 -12.11 -4.98
N LEU A 214 -16.85 -12.40 -6.24
CA LEU A 214 -17.77 -12.69 -7.33
C LEU A 214 -17.68 -14.17 -7.69
N PRO A 215 -18.79 -14.90 -7.83
CA PRO A 215 -18.76 -16.26 -8.34
C PRO A 215 -18.24 -16.24 -9.79
N LEU A 216 -17.25 -17.07 -10.09
CA LEU A 216 -16.67 -17.17 -11.42
C LEU A 216 -17.04 -18.50 -12.09
N PHE A 217 -16.84 -19.62 -11.37
CA PHE A 217 -17.24 -20.98 -11.77
C PHE A 217 -17.85 -21.66 -10.55
N SER A 218 -18.30 -22.91 -10.67
CA SER A 218 -19.05 -23.63 -9.63
C SER A 218 -18.49 -23.49 -8.21
N ASN A 219 -17.15 -23.52 -8.04
CA ASN A 219 -16.50 -23.43 -6.72
C ASN A 219 -15.41 -22.35 -6.65
N VAL A 220 -15.19 -21.56 -7.71
CA VAL A 220 -14.14 -20.54 -7.77
C VAL A 220 -14.79 -19.16 -7.68
N LYS A 221 -14.24 -18.31 -6.82
CA LYS A 221 -14.65 -16.90 -6.68
C LYS A 221 -13.51 -16.00 -7.13
N LEU A 222 -13.86 -14.97 -7.89
CA LEU A 222 -12.96 -13.85 -8.17
C LEU A 222 -12.96 -12.90 -6.97
N LEU A 223 -11.78 -12.52 -6.51
CA LEU A 223 -11.56 -11.51 -5.47
C LEU A 223 -11.13 -10.19 -6.11
N LEU A 224 -11.82 -9.13 -5.75
CA LEU A 224 -11.37 -7.74 -5.93
C LEU A 224 -11.11 -7.15 -4.53
N ASP A 225 -9.92 -6.70 -4.26
CA ASP A 225 -9.52 -6.22 -2.92
C ASP A 225 -8.89 -4.83 -3.01
N PHE A 226 -9.35 -3.92 -2.18
CA PHE A 226 -8.83 -2.56 -2.06
C PHE A 226 -8.55 -2.26 -0.59
N ARG A 227 -7.30 -1.90 -0.28
CA ARG A 227 -6.90 -1.65 1.10
C ARG A 227 -5.95 -0.47 1.25
N TYR A 228 -6.03 0.14 2.41
CA TYR A 228 -5.05 1.07 2.91
C TYR A 228 -4.26 0.41 4.04
N MET A 229 -2.95 0.48 3.94
CA MET A 229 -2.01 -0.02 4.94
C MET A 229 -1.21 1.16 5.49
N ALA A 230 -1.34 1.44 6.78
CA ALA A 230 -0.63 2.49 7.49
C ALA A 230 0.48 1.88 8.35
N GLY A 231 1.70 2.37 8.20
CA GLY A 231 2.82 1.99 9.07
C GLY A 231 2.56 2.41 10.53
N ALA A 232 2.45 1.44 11.44
CA ALA A 232 2.33 1.70 12.86
C ALA A 232 3.71 1.94 13.50
N THR A 233 4.72 1.18 13.08
CA THR A 233 6.13 1.37 13.48
C THR A 233 6.93 2.04 12.37
N PRO A 234 8.01 2.78 12.70
CA PRO A 234 8.85 3.42 11.70
C PRO A 234 9.57 2.39 10.81
N ALA A 235 9.68 2.73 9.52
CA ALA A 235 10.50 2.00 8.58
C ALA A 235 11.98 2.40 8.70
N TYR A 236 12.23 3.61 9.12
CA TYR A 236 13.56 4.18 9.36
C TYR A 236 13.53 5.05 10.62
N GLU A 237 14.49 4.87 11.49
CA GLU A 237 14.69 5.66 12.69
C GLU A 237 16.01 6.46 12.59
N ASN A 238 16.10 7.55 13.35
CA ASN A 238 17.31 8.38 13.45
C ASN A 238 17.74 9.04 12.13
N TYR A 239 16.76 9.52 11.36
CA TYR A 239 17.07 10.34 10.19
C TYR A 239 17.52 11.73 10.64
N SER A 240 18.80 11.80 11.07
CA SER A 240 19.40 12.95 11.79
C SER A 240 19.26 14.31 11.09
N TYR A 241 19.13 14.32 9.75
CA TYR A 241 18.91 15.54 9.01
C TYR A 241 17.53 16.14 9.27
N MET A 242 16.51 15.32 9.39
CA MET A 242 15.13 15.78 9.63
C MET A 242 14.99 16.42 11.00
N GLU A 243 15.70 15.88 12.00
CA GLU A 243 15.75 16.44 13.34
C GLU A 243 16.39 17.84 13.35
N LYS A 244 17.46 18.04 12.57
CA LYS A 244 18.14 19.35 12.42
C LYS A 244 17.25 20.44 11.82
N ILE A 245 16.26 20.07 11.00
CA ILE A 245 15.33 21.02 10.36
C ILE A 245 13.96 21.06 11.04
N GLY A 246 13.83 20.49 12.24
CA GLY A 246 12.62 20.57 13.07
C GLY A 246 11.50 19.59 12.70
N PHE A 247 11.80 18.53 11.96
CA PHE A 247 10.86 17.45 11.66
C PHE A 247 11.18 16.21 12.50
N GLY A 248 10.18 15.29 12.61
CA GLY A 248 10.40 14.01 13.29
C GLY A 248 11.43 13.15 12.54
N SER A 249 12.30 12.48 13.29
CA SER A 249 13.34 11.59 12.76
C SER A 249 12.80 10.25 12.26
N GLU A 250 11.53 9.94 12.51
CA GLU A 250 10.88 8.68 12.13
C GLU A 250 10.20 8.75 10.77
N ILE A 251 10.46 7.78 9.92
CA ILE A 251 9.80 7.61 8.63
C ILE A 251 8.92 6.37 8.66
N LYS A 252 7.61 6.52 8.47
CA LYS A 252 6.66 5.42 8.33
C LYS A 252 6.24 5.27 6.87
N SER A 253 5.93 4.05 6.44
CA SER A 253 5.48 3.77 5.08
C SER A 253 3.98 3.52 5.06
N ASN A 254 3.27 4.22 4.19
CA ASN A 254 1.83 4.05 3.94
C ASN A 254 1.63 3.56 2.52
N SER A 255 0.66 2.67 2.32
CA SER A 255 0.40 2.06 1.01
C SER A 255 -1.08 1.97 0.72
N PHE A 256 -1.44 2.30 -0.50
CA PHE A 256 -2.71 1.92 -1.12
C PHE A 256 -2.48 0.68 -1.96
N ILE A 257 -3.29 -0.37 -1.80
CA ILE A 257 -3.12 -1.65 -2.47
C ILE A 257 -4.42 -2.03 -3.16
N ALA A 258 -4.32 -2.41 -4.44
CA ALA A 258 -5.42 -2.97 -5.21
C ALA A 258 -5.00 -4.35 -5.71
N LYS A 259 -5.77 -5.40 -5.38
CA LYS A 259 -5.47 -6.80 -5.73
C LYS A 259 -6.61 -7.46 -6.47
N LEU A 260 -6.24 -8.38 -7.33
CA LEU A 260 -7.11 -9.38 -7.94
C LEU A 260 -6.69 -10.76 -7.44
N GLY A 261 -7.65 -11.66 -7.25
CA GLY A 261 -7.34 -13.00 -6.77
C GLY A 261 -8.40 -14.03 -7.14
N LEU A 262 -8.06 -15.28 -6.86
CA LEU A 262 -8.96 -16.41 -6.97
C LEU A 262 -9.07 -17.09 -5.62
N ILE A 263 -10.28 -17.43 -5.22
CA ILE A 263 -10.60 -18.08 -3.95
C ILE A 263 -11.39 -19.36 -4.22
N ILE A 264 -11.02 -20.41 -3.52
CA ILE A 264 -11.72 -21.70 -3.53
C ILE A 264 -12.14 -22.07 -2.11
N PRO A 265 -13.40 -22.51 -1.91
CA PRO A 265 -13.83 -23.10 -0.65
C PRO A 265 -13.16 -24.46 -0.45
N VAL A 266 -12.70 -24.71 0.78
CA VAL A 266 -12.19 -26.01 1.21
C VAL A 266 -13.32 -26.74 1.95
N GLN A 267 -13.68 -27.91 1.48
CA GLN A 267 -14.72 -28.76 2.07
C GLN A 267 -14.19 -29.51 3.29
#